data_8047b0d8ca8a11e16893a8524fbf4334
#
_entry.id   8047b0d8ca8a11e16893a8524fbf4334
#
_cell.length_a   1.000
_cell.length_b   1.000
_cell.length_c   1.000
_cell.angle_alpha   90.00
_cell.angle_beta   90.00
_cell.angle_gamma   90.00
#
_symmetry.space_group_name_H-M   'P 1'
#
loop_
_entity.id
_entity.type
_entity.pdbx_description
1 polymer ?
#
loop_
_entity_poly.entity_id
_entity_poly.type
_entity_poly.pdbx_seq_one_letter_code
_entity_poly.pdbx_strand_id
1 'polypeptide(L)'
;MAYAEVPEFMAALELREGVSARALAFTVLTAARSGETREMRWAEIDFDSRMWIIPAQRMKAAKEHRVPLTDAALNLLAERGNDCDLVFGSDVKPGKPISDMSMTSVLRRMNRNSVTVHGFRSAFRDWAGETTAFPREVIEAALAHRLKDKAEAAYARGDLFDKRRQLMVAWAALITGDKRTNAHLHDA
;
A
#
# COMPACT_ATOMS: atom_id res chain seq x y z
N MET A 1 -11.26 7.69 -8.01
CA MET A 1 -10.17 8.13 -8.91
C MET A 1 -9.85 6.96 -9.81
N ALA A 2 -9.81 7.19 -11.13
CA ALA A 2 -9.36 6.19 -12.07
C ALA A 2 -7.85 5.94 -11.89
N TYR A 3 -7.38 4.74 -12.17
CA TYR A 3 -5.96 4.42 -11.97
C TYR A 3 -5.03 5.27 -12.86
N ALA A 4 -5.49 5.71 -14.02
CA ALA A 4 -4.74 6.60 -14.91
C ALA A 4 -4.47 8.00 -14.31
N GLU A 5 -5.24 8.43 -13.31
CA GLU A 5 -5.06 9.71 -12.62
C GLU A 5 -4.13 9.59 -11.39
N VAL A 6 -3.83 8.36 -10.94
CA VAL A 6 -3.04 8.14 -9.72
C VAL A 6 -1.61 8.67 -9.83
N PRO A 7 -0.89 8.56 -10.98
CA PRO A 7 0.46 9.13 -11.11
C PRO A 7 0.49 10.65 -10.87
N GLU A 8 -0.42 11.39 -11.49
CA GLU A 8 -0.52 12.85 -11.30
C GLU A 8 -0.86 13.19 -9.84
N PHE A 9 -1.78 12.43 -9.25
CA PHE A 9 -2.12 12.60 -7.84
C PHE A 9 -0.92 12.35 -6.93
N MET A 10 -0.14 11.30 -7.16
CA MET A 10 1.04 10.97 -6.36
C MET A 10 2.12 12.06 -6.46
N ALA A 11 2.38 12.58 -7.66
CA ALA A 11 3.30 13.70 -7.85
C ALA A 11 2.85 14.96 -7.06
N ALA A 12 1.56 15.27 -7.07
CA ALA A 12 1.02 16.37 -6.29
C ALA A 12 1.02 16.10 -4.77
N LEU A 13 0.88 14.84 -4.35
CA LEU A 13 0.93 14.43 -2.94
C LEU A 13 2.35 14.50 -2.37
N GLU A 14 3.36 14.19 -3.17
CA GLU A 14 4.78 14.27 -2.78
C GLU A 14 5.20 15.70 -2.36
N LEU A 15 4.54 16.71 -2.92
CA LEU A 15 4.74 18.11 -2.54
C LEU A 15 4.05 18.50 -1.22
N ARG A 16 3.40 17.55 -0.54
CA ARG A 16 2.68 17.80 0.71
C ARG A 16 3.48 17.28 1.91
N GLU A 17 3.70 18.16 2.85
CA GLU A 17 4.41 17.82 4.08
C GLU A 17 3.49 17.21 5.15
N GLY A 18 4.12 16.54 6.12
CA GLY A 18 3.49 16.02 7.32
C GLY A 18 3.14 14.53 7.26
N VAL A 19 3.02 13.94 8.45
CA VAL A 19 2.82 12.50 8.64
C VAL A 19 1.59 11.96 7.92
N SER A 20 0.51 12.74 7.83
CA SER A 20 -0.73 12.31 7.16
C SER A 20 -0.58 12.18 5.64
N ALA A 21 0.23 13.04 5.01
CA ALA A 21 0.53 12.95 3.57
C ALA A 21 1.43 11.75 3.29
N ARG A 22 2.48 11.53 4.10
CA ARG A 22 3.34 10.34 4.02
C ARG A 22 2.54 9.04 4.20
N ALA A 23 1.65 9.00 5.20
CA ALA A 23 0.79 7.85 5.45
C ALA A 23 -0.16 7.57 4.26
N LEU A 24 -0.71 8.61 3.63
CA LEU A 24 -1.55 8.46 2.44
C LEU A 24 -0.74 7.92 1.26
N ALA A 25 0.44 8.49 0.99
CA ALA A 25 1.34 8.01 -0.07
C ALA A 25 1.73 6.54 0.13
N PHE A 26 2.10 6.17 1.36
CA PHE A 26 2.40 4.78 1.71
C PHE A 26 1.20 3.85 1.52
N THR A 27 0.00 4.29 1.91
CA THR A 27 -1.25 3.54 1.71
C THR A 27 -1.53 3.28 0.23
N VAL A 28 -1.30 4.27 -0.63
CA VAL A 28 -1.47 4.13 -2.09
C VAL A 28 -0.43 3.18 -2.67
N LEU A 29 0.86 3.34 -2.33
CA LEU A 29 1.97 2.50 -2.81
C LEU A 29 1.81 1.03 -2.42
N THR A 30 1.30 0.75 -1.22
CA THR A 30 1.15 -0.62 -0.70
C THR A 30 -0.22 -1.22 -0.95
N ALA A 31 -1.18 -0.44 -1.45
CA ALA A 31 -2.59 -0.79 -1.53
C ALA A 31 -3.16 -1.34 -0.20
N ALA A 32 -2.59 -0.97 0.95
CA ALA A 32 -3.03 -1.37 2.28
C ALA A 32 -4.34 -0.67 2.67
N ARG A 33 -5.00 -1.14 3.72
CA ARG A 33 -6.15 -0.43 4.29
C ARG A 33 -5.65 0.73 5.16
N SER A 34 -6.40 1.84 5.17
CA SER A 34 -6.05 3.03 5.96
C SER A 34 -5.80 2.72 7.44
N GLY A 35 -6.62 1.85 8.05
CA GLY A 35 -6.43 1.41 9.43
C GLY A 35 -5.15 0.62 9.63
N GLU A 36 -4.80 -0.25 8.69
CA GLU A 36 -3.56 -1.04 8.72
C GLU A 36 -2.34 -0.09 8.72
N THR A 37 -2.32 0.89 7.81
CA THR A 37 -1.23 1.89 7.74
C THR A 37 -1.15 2.76 8.98
N ARG A 38 -2.28 3.28 9.45
CA ARG A 38 -2.32 4.17 10.63
C ARG A 38 -1.72 3.54 11.88
N GLU A 39 -1.94 2.27 12.07
CA GLU A 39 -1.51 1.52 13.25
C GLU A 39 -0.19 0.76 13.02
N MET A 40 0.50 1.02 11.91
CA MET A 40 1.77 0.38 11.56
C MET A 40 2.83 0.68 12.60
N ARG A 41 3.56 -0.37 13.00
CA ARG A 41 4.64 -0.30 13.99
C ARG A 41 5.99 -0.58 13.36
N TRP A 42 7.03 0.05 13.87
CA TRP A 42 8.40 -0.19 13.42
C TRP A 42 8.82 -1.66 13.56
N ALA A 43 8.37 -2.32 14.64
CA ALA A 43 8.66 -3.75 14.88
C ALA A 43 8.01 -4.69 13.86
N GLU A 44 7.08 -4.21 13.03
CA GLU A 44 6.43 -4.99 11.97
C GLU A 44 7.21 -4.95 10.65
N ILE A 45 8.30 -4.15 10.57
CA ILE A 45 9.05 -3.95 9.32
C ILE A 45 10.33 -4.77 9.36
N ASP A 46 10.45 -5.66 8.41
CA ASP A 46 11.69 -6.34 8.08
C ASP A 46 12.34 -5.61 6.89
N PHE A 47 13.35 -4.79 7.19
CA PHE A 47 14.06 -4.01 6.18
C PHE A 47 14.94 -4.88 5.29
N ASP A 48 15.52 -5.95 5.82
CA ASP A 48 16.40 -6.86 5.08
C ASP A 48 15.60 -7.63 4.03
N SER A 49 14.45 -8.17 4.42
CA SER A 49 13.53 -8.87 3.50
C SER A 49 12.61 -7.92 2.74
N ARG A 50 12.66 -6.60 3.03
CA ARG A 50 11.80 -5.56 2.43
C ARG A 50 10.32 -5.92 2.54
N MET A 51 9.86 -6.09 3.76
CA MET A 51 8.56 -6.65 4.05
C MET A 51 7.94 -5.98 5.28
N TRP A 52 6.65 -5.69 5.18
CA TRP A 52 5.82 -5.30 6.33
C TRP A 52 4.94 -6.47 6.72
N ILE A 53 5.05 -6.94 7.96
CA ILE A 53 4.32 -8.07 8.51
C ILE A 53 3.20 -7.55 9.41
N ILE A 54 1.97 -7.57 8.91
CA ILE A 54 0.79 -7.17 9.69
C ILE A 54 0.31 -8.38 10.49
N PRO A 55 0.34 -8.33 11.84
CA PRO A 55 -0.05 -9.46 12.66
C PRO A 55 -1.56 -9.77 12.54
N ALA A 56 -1.90 -11.03 12.71
CA ALA A 56 -3.27 -11.55 12.55
C ALA A 56 -4.33 -10.77 13.35
N GLN A 57 -3.96 -10.29 14.55
CA GLN A 57 -4.84 -9.53 15.45
C GLN A 57 -5.31 -8.21 14.85
N ARG A 58 -4.53 -7.62 13.93
CA ARG A 58 -4.84 -6.35 13.25
C ARG A 58 -5.56 -6.57 11.91
N MET A 59 -5.63 -7.82 11.45
CA MET A 59 -6.24 -8.15 10.16
C MET A 59 -7.70 -8.55 10.31
N LYS A 60 -8.58 -7.99 9.45
CA LYS A 60 -10.00 -8.36 9.42
C LYS A 60 -10.23 -9.86 9.21
N ALA A 61 -9.30 -10.54 8.53
CA ALA A 61 -9.38 -11.98 8.26
C ALA A 61 -8.79 -12.84 9.38
N ALA A 62 -8.28 -12.24 10.48
CA ALA A 62 -7.56 -12.90 11.56
C ALA A 62 -6.42 -13.83 11.06
N LYS A 63 -5.75 -13.42 9.98
CA LYS A 63 -4.58 -14.11 9.40
C LYS A 63 -3.51 -13.05 9.14
N GLU A 64 -2.27 -13.36 9.51
CA GLU A 64 -1.09 -12.54 9.19
C GLU A 64 -1.04 -12.19 7.71
N HIS A 65 -0.63 -10.96 7.41
CA HIS A 65 -0.48 -10.49 6.04
C HIS A 65 0.88 -9.85 5.84
N ARG A 66 1.65 -10.39 4.91
CA ARG A 66 2.95 -9.88 4.50
C ARG A 66 2.78 -8.96 3.30
N VAL A 67 3.21 -7.71 3.41
CA VAL A 67 3.16 -6.71 2.34
C VAL A 67 4.57 -6.49 1.80
N PRO A 68 4.84 -6.75 0.51
CA PRO A 68 6.13 -6.42 -0.09
C PRO A 68 6.32 -4.90 -0.12
N LEU A 69 7.51 -4.43 0.29
CA LEU A 69 7.87 -3.02 0.27
C LEU A 69 8.79 -2.72 -0.92
N THR A 70 8.36 -1.80 -1.77
CA THR A 70 9.15 -1.26 -2.88
C THR A 70 10.10 -0.16 -2.38
N ASP A 71 11.10 0.23 -3.20
CA ASP A 71 11.98 1.35 -2.86
C ASP A 71 11.21 2.63 -2.53
N ALA A 72 10.18 2.93 -3.34
CA ALA A 72 9.32 4.09 -3.11
C ALA A 72 8.60 4.03 -1.76
N ALA A 73 8.12 2.84 -1.34
CA ALA A 73 7.49 2.67 -0.03
C ALA A 73 8.51 2.78 1.11
N LEU A 74 9.71 2.19 0.96
CA LEU A 74 10.79 2.25 1.94
C LEU A 74 11.30 3.69 2.14
N ASN A 75 11.40 4.47 1.07
CA ASN A 75 11.82 5.88 1.15
C ASN A 75 10.89 6.72 2.04
N LEU A 76 9.59 6.41 2.08
CA LEU A 76 8.64 7.06 2.99
C LEU A 76 8.85 6.66 4.47
N LEU A 77 9.60 5.59 4.73
CA LEU A 77 9.93 5.09 6.07
C LEU A 77 11.31 5.52 6.55
N ALA A 78 12.11 6.20 5.72
CA ALA A 78 13.52 6.52 6.00
C ALA A 78 13.69 7.44 7.21
N GLU A 79 12.72 8.27 7.53
CA GLU A 79 12.73 9.10 8.73
C GLU A 79 12.07 8.38 9.91
N ARG A 80 12.87 7.64 10.67
CA ARG A 80 12.45 7.16 11.98
C ARG A 80 12.38 8.35 12.93
N GLY A 81 11.23 9.02 12.93
CA GLY A 81 10.96 10.09 13.88
C GLY A 81 10.75 9.52 15.28
N ASN A 82 11.37 10.19 16.24
CA ASN A 82 11.19 10.08 17.71
C ASN A 82 10.63 8.75 18.28
N ASP A 83 10.94 8.46 19.52
CA ASP A 83 10.62 7.31 20.41
C ASP A 83 9.20 6.69 20.32
N CYS A 84 8.44 6.96 19.27
CA CYS A 84 7.14 6.38 19.03
C CYS A 84 7.28 5.04 18.30
N ASP A 85 6.72 3.99 18.86
CA ASP A 85 6.62 2.66 18.25
C ASP A 85 5.82 2.68 16.90
N LEU A 86 4.99 3.70 16.70
CA LEU A 86 4.17 3.88 15.49
C LEU A 86 4.96 4.57 14.36
N VAL A 87 4.87 4.01 13.15
CA VAL A 87 5.47 4.61 11.94
C VAL A 87 4.79 5.92 11.58
N PHE A 88 3.47 5.98 11.68
CA PHE A 88 2.64 7.15 11.41
C PHE A 88 1.96 7.64 12.69
N GLY A 89 2.78 8.00 13.67
CA GLY A 89 2.31 8.57 14.94
C GLY A 89 1.72 9.97 14.75
N SER A 90 0.83 10.36 15.65
CA SER A 90 0.20 11.68 15.65
C SER A 90 1.12 12.73 16.27
N ASP A 91 1.38 13.82 15.56
CA ASP A 91 2.11 14.99 16.09
C ASP A 91 1.29 15.74 17.16
N VAL A 92 -0.03 15.58 17.14
CA VAL A 92 -0.94 16.27 18.09
C VAL A 92 -1.19 15.45 19.36
N LYS A 93 -1.15 14.11 19.24
CA LYS A 93 -1.42 13.18 20.34
C LYS A 93 -0.26 12.16 20.44
N PRO A 94 0.80 12.47 21.18
CA PRO A 94 1.96 11.59 21.31
C PRO A 94 1.57 10.17 21.73
N GLY A 95 2.19 9.17 21.10
CA GLY A 95 1.92 7.75 21.36
C GLY A 95 0.61 7.21 20.77
N LYS A 96 -0.15 8.03 20.06
CA LYS A 96 -1.36 7.60 19.34
C LYS A 96 -1.14 7.63 17.83
N PRO A 97 -1.83 6.78 17.04
CA PRO A 97 -1.80 6.88 15.59
C PRO A 97 -2.48 8.17 15.13
N ILE A 98 -2.19 8.60 13.89
CA ILE A 98 -2.99 9.63 13.23
C ILE A 98 -4.47 9.25 13.23
N SER A 99 -5.37 10.24 13.22
CA SER A 99 -6.81 9.98 13.27
C SER A 99 -7.28 9.26 11.99
N ASP A 100 -8.46 8.62 12.07
CA ASP A 100 -9.11 7.98 10.92
C ASP A 100 -9.43 8.95 9.79
N MET A 101 -9.63 10.23 10.11
CA MET A 101 -9.89 11.29 9.14
C MET A 101 -8.62 11.95 8.58
N SER A 102 -7.43 11.66 9.11
CA SER A 102 -6.19 12.36 8.75
C SER A 102 -5.88 12.29 7.25
N MET A 103 -5.89 11.09 6.67
CA MET A 103 -5.66 10.90 5.22
C MET A 103 -6.78 11.52 4.36
N THR A 104 -8.04 11.40 4.80
CA THR A 104 -9.19 12.02 4.12
C THR A 104 -9.06 13.54 4.14
N SER A 105 -8.55 14.12 5.22
CA SER A 105 -8.29 15.56 5.31
C SER A 105 -7.19 16.02 4.35
N VAL A 106 -6.19 15.17 4.04
CA VAL A 106 -5.22 15.45 2.97
C VAL A 106 -5.92 15.53 1.61
N LEU A 107 -6.76 14.55 1.28
CA LEU A 107 -7.53 14.55 0.04
C LEU A 107 -8.38 15.81 -0.11
N ARG A 108 -9.07 16.24 0.96
CA ARG A 108 -9.87 17.48 0.96
C ARG A 108 -9.02 18.71 0.71
N ARG A 109 -7.85 18.84 1.35
CA ARG A 109 -6.92 19.95 1.14
C ARG A 109 -6.32 19.97 -0.27
N MET A 110 -6.31 18.82 -0.95
CA MET A 110 -5.92 18.69 -2.37
C MET A 110 -7.11 18.88 -3.33
N ASN A 111 -8.27 19.33 -2.84
CA ASN A 111 -9.51 19.48 -3.64
C ASN A 111 -9.99 18.17 -4.30
N ARG A 112 -9.69 17.00 -3.67
CA ARG A 112 -10.12 15.67 -4.13
C ARG A 112 -11.28 15.13 -3.29
N ASN A 113 -12.36 15.92 -3.14
CA ASN A 113 -13.48 15.63 -2.22
C ASN A 113 -14.30 14.38 -2.61
N SER A 114 -14.32 14.01 -3.89
CA SER A 114 -14.99 12.80 -4.39
C SER A 114 -14.15 11.53 -4.26
N VAL A 115 -12.88 11.65 -3.87
CA VAL A 115 -11.95 10.53 -3.73
C VAL A 115 -11.94 10.04 -2.29
N THR A 116 -11.94 8.73 -2.11
CA THR A 116 -11.77 8.09 -0.79
C THR A 116 -10.43 7.38 -0.72
N VAL A 117 -9.84 7.28 0.48
CA VAL A 117 -8.60 6.51 0.70
C VAL A 117 -8.79 5.04 0.26
N HIS A 118 -9.96 4.46 0.51
CA HIS A 118 -10.28 3.10 0.07
C HIS A 118 -10.34 2.98 -1.47
N GLY A 119 -10.74 4.03 -2.17
CA GLY A 119 -10.85 4.06 -3.63
C GLY A 119 -9.52 3.80 -4.35
N PHE A 120 -8.37 4.07 -3.72
CA PHE A 120 -7.06 3.72 -4.30
C PHE A 120 -6.82 2.21 -4.38
N ARG A 121 -7.43 1.43 -3.50
CA ARG A 121 -7.38 -0.04 -3.60
C ARG A 121 -8.19 -0.55 -4.79
N SER A 122 -9.31 0.11 -5.11
CA SER A 122 -10.06 -0.17 -6.33
C SER A 122 -9.24 0.20 -7.56
N ALA A 123 -8.61 1.38 -7.57
CA ALA A 123 -7.74 1.80 -8.67
C ALA A 123 -6.57 0.81 -8.90
N PHE A 124 -5.92 0.32 -7.84
CA PHE A 124 -4.91 -0.72 -7.93
C PHE A 124 -5.46 -2.02 -8.53
N ARG A 125 -6.63 -2.48 -8.05
CA ARG A 125 -7.26 -3.71 -8.53
C ARG A 125 -7.67 -3.62 -10.00
N ASP A 126 -8.28 -2.51 -10.38
CA ASP A 126 -8.75 -2.27 -11.75
C ASP A 126 -7.54 -2.19 -12.69
N TRP A 127 -6.50 -1.42 -12.34
CA TRP A 127 -5.25 -1.40 -13.09
C TRP A 127 -4.65 -2.79 -13.26
N ALA A 128 -4.49 -3.52 -12.16
CA ALA A 128 -3.86 -4.83 -12.20
C ALA A 128 -4.65 -5.82 -13.08
N GLY A 129 -5.98 -5.79 -13.00
CA GLY A 129 -6.86 -6.67 -13.77
C GLY A 129 -6.98 -6.29 -15.24
N GLU A 130 -6.87 -4.99 -15.57
CA GLU A 130 -7.08 -4.51 -16.94
C GLU A 130 -5.79 -4.43 -17.75
N THR A 131 -4.64 -4.17 -17.09
CA THR A 131 -3.40 -3.81 -17.80
C THR A 131 -2.25 -4.78 -17.56
N THR A 132 -2.42 -5.80 -16.72
CA THR A 132 -1.34 -6.74 -16.40
C THR A 132 -1.75 -8.19 -16.67
N ALA A 133 -0.75 -9.05 -16.85
CA ALA A 133 -0.93 -10.50 -16.97
C ALA A 133 -0.92 -11.24 -15.62
N PHE A 134 -0.89 -10.52 -14.48
CA PHE A 134 -0.89 -11.17 -13.17
C PHE A 134 -2.21 -11.92 -12.91
N PRO A 135 -2.14 -13.18 -12.47
CA PRO A 135 -3.33 -13.95 -12.12
C PRO A 135 -4.17 -13.26 -11.03
N ARG A 136 -5.48 -13.40 -11.13
CA ARG A 136 -6.44 -12.80 -10.19
C ARG A 136 -6.12 -13.12 -8.73
N GLU A 137 -5.72 -14.36 -8.44
CA GLU A 137 -5.35 -14.78 -7.10
C GLU A 137 -4.17 -13.97 -6.52
N VAL A 138 -3.22 -13.52 -7.35
CA VAL A 138 -2.10 -12.66 -6.93
C VAL A 138 -2.62 -11.27 -6.56
N ILE A 139 -3.52 -10.72 -7.36
CA ILE A 139 -4.13 -9.40 -7.13
C ILE A 139 -4.96 -9.41 -5.85
N GLU A 140 -5.82 -10.42 -5.68
CA GLU A 140 -6.67 -10.55 -4.48
C GLU A 140 -5.82 -10.85 -3.22
N ALA A 141 -4.74 -11.63 -3.36
CA ALA A 141 -3.80 -11.88 -2.27
C ALA A 141 -3.05 -10.59 -1.85
N ALA A 142 -2.65 -9.72 -2.81
CA ALA A 142 -2.05 -8.43 -2.51
C ALA A 142 -3.00 -7.52 -1.70
N LEU A 143 -4.28 -7.61 -1.97
CA LEU A 143 -5.33 -6.88 -1.25
C LEU A 143 -5.77 -7.56 0.07
N ALA A 144 -5.17 -8.67 0.48
CA ALA A 144 -5.63 -9.49 1.61
C ALA A 144 -7.14 -9.80 1.53
N HIS A 145 -7.63 -10.07 0.32
CA HIS A 145 -8.99 -10.54 0.10
C HIS A 145 -9.05 -12.06 0.18
N ARG A 146 -10.14 -12.59 0.68
CA ARG A 146 -10.40 -14.04 0.63
C ARG A 146 -10.87 -14.40 -0.77
N LEU A 147 -10.23 -15.39 -1.38
CA LEU A 147 -10.77 -16.01 -2.58
C LEU A 147 -12.09 -16.70 -2.21
N LYS A 148 -13.17 -16.38 -2.92
CA LYS A 148 -14.50 -16.94 -2.67
C LYS A 148 -14.62 -18.37 -3.19
N ASP A 149 -13.86 -18.70 -4.23
CA ASP A 149 -13.85 -20.02 -4.83
C ASP A 149 -12.88 -20.93 -4.06
N LYS A 150 -13.42 -22.06 -3.56
CA LYS A 150 -12.64 -23.07 -2.84
C LYS A 150 -11.61 -23.76 -3.74
N ALA A 151 -11.87 -23.87 -5.05
CA ALA A 151 -10.93 -24.45 -6.01
C ALA A 151 -9.74 -23.51 -6.22
N GLU A 152 -9.97 -22.20 -6.45
CA GLU A 152 -8.90 -21.19 -6.52
C GLU A 152 -8.08 -21.15 -5.23
N ALA A 153 -8.73 -21.22 -4.08
CA ALA A 153 -8.06 -21.22 -2.77
C ALA A 153 -7.18 -22.46 -2.55
N ALA A 154 -7.55 -23.62 -3.10
CA ALA A 154 -6.77 -24.85 -3.01
C ALA A 154 -5.49 -24.83 -3.86
N TYR A 155 -5.48 -24.09 -4.97
CA TYR A 155 -4.29 -23.88 -5.81
C TYR A 155 -3.32 -22.84 -5.25
N ALA A 156 -3.81 -21.92 -4.43
CA ALA A 156 -2.98 -20.90 -3.77
C ALA A 156 -2.24 -21.49 -2.56
N ARG A 157 -1.30 -22.42 -2.82
CA ARG A 157 -0.39 -22.93 -1.78
C ARG A 157 0.60 -21.84 -1.38
N GLY A 158 0.38 -21.23 -0.22
CA GLY A 158 1.19 -20.11 0.28
C GLY A 158 0.51 -18.76 0.07
N ASP A 159 1.26 -17.68 0.28
CA ASP A 159 0.76 -16.30 0.17
C ASP A 159 1.16 -15.60 -1.13
N LEU A 160 1.76 -16.33 -2.07
CA LEU A 160 2.20 -15.84 -3.38
C LEU A 160 3.14 -14.63 -3.29
N PHE A 161 3.98 -14.58 -2.25
CA PHE A 161 4.74 -13.39 -1.87
C PHE A 161 5.60 -12.82 -3.01
N ASP A 162 6.35 -13.67 -3.72
CA ASP A 162 7.24 -13.22 -4.80
C ASP A 162 6.47 -12.66 -6.01
N LYS A 163 5.35 -13.30 -6.38
CA LYS A 163 4.47 -12.76 -7.43
C LYS A 163 3.83 -11.44 -7.00
N ARG A 164 3.42 -11.31 -5.73
CA ARG A 164 2.91 -10.05 -5.19
C ARG A 164 3.99 -8.98 -5.14
N ARG A 165 5.25 -9.34 -4.87
CA ARG A 165 6.39 -8.41 -4.93
C ARG A 165 6.53 -7.82 -6.35
N GLN A 166 6.49 -8.65 -7.37
CA GLN A 166 6.55 -8.20 -8.77
C GLN A 166 5.36 -7.27 -9.11
N LEU A 167 4.15 -7.64 -8.71
CA LEU A 167 2.96 -6.81 -8.91
C LEU A 167 3.09 -5.44 -8.21
N MET A 168 3.58 -5.39 -6.97
CA MET A 168 3.77 -4.14 -6.23
C MET A 168 4.88 -3.26 -6.83
N VAL A 169 5.94 -3.87 -7.37
CA VAL A 169 6.99 -3.16 -8.11
C VAL A 169 6.41 -2.52 -9.37
N ALA A 170 5.60 -3.25 -10.13
CA ALA A 170 4.93 -2.71 -11.32
C ALA A 170 3.96 -1.57 -10.98
N TRP A 171 3.20 -1.70 -9.90
CA TRP A 171 2.33 -0.63 -9.42
C TRP A 171 3.11 0.62 -9.00
N ALA A 172 4.17 0.46 -8.22
CA ALA A 172 5.02 1.57 -7.82
C ALA A 172 5.62 2.28 -9.03
N ALA A 173 6.13 1.54 -10.03
CA ALA A 173 6.68 2.11 -11.26
C ALA A 173 5.65 2.94 -12.03
N LEU A 174 4.40 2.47 -12.12
CA LEU A 174 3.32 3.23 -12.75
C LEU A 174 3.09 4.57 -12.02
N ILE A 175 2.90 4.52 -10.70
CA ILE A 175 2.44 5.69 -9.94
C ILE A 175 3.54 6.69 -9.57
N THR A 176 4.82 6.28 -9.65
CA THR A 176 5.98 7.18 -9.46
C THR A 176 6.59 7.67 -10.76
N GLY A 177 6.13 7.14 -11.91
CA GLY A 177 6.69 7.48 -13.22
C GLY A 177 8.11 6.92 -13.45
N ASP A 178 8.58 5.98 -12.63
CA ASP A 178 9.90 5.37 -12.79
C ASP A 178 9.90 4.34 -13.92
N LYS A 179 10.41 4.76 -15.08
CA LYS A 179 10.50 3.92 -16.28
C LYS A 179 11.55 2.80 -16.20
N ARG A 180 12.46 2.81 -15.22
CA ARG A 180 13.55 1.83 -15.11
C ARG A 180 13.07 0.44 -14.71
N THR A 181 11.90 0.35 -14.08
CA THR A 181 11.36 -0.91 -13.55
C THR A 181 10.52 -1.68 -14.59
N ASN A 182 10.04 -1.03 -15.65
CA ASN A 182 9.19 -1.65 -16.68
C ASN A 182 9.93 -2.57 -17.67
N ALA A 183 11.25 -2.52 -17.74
CA ALA A 183 12.04 -3.28 -18.75
C ALA A 183 12.05 -4.80 -18.49
N HIS A 184 11.77 -5.27 -17.29
CA HIS A 184 11.83 -6.70 -16.95
C HIS A 184 10.46 -7.42 -16.94
N LEU A 185 9.36 -6.73 -17.27
CA LEU A 185 8.01 -7.31 -17.20
C LEU A 185 7.49 -7.83 -18.54
N HIS A 186 8.22 -7.59 -19.65
CA HIS A 186 7.82 -8.03 -21.00
C HIS A 186 8.53 -9.29 -21.50
N ASP A 187 9.49 -9.84 -20.76
CA ASP A 187 10.30 -11.00 -21.16
C ASP A 187 10.03 -12.26 -20.28
N ALA A 188 8.87 -12.38 -19.67
CA ALA A 188 8.51 -13.57 -18.88
C ALA A 188 7.17 -14.18 -19.32
#